data_d73622cdc9a6cff8b434dad47e4548f2
#
_entry.id   d73622cdc9a6cff8b434dad47e4548f2
#
_cell.length_a   1.000
_cell.length_b   1.000
_cell.length_c   1.000
_cell.angle_alpha   90.00
_cell.angle_beta   90.00
_cell.angle_gamma   90.00
#
_symmetry.space_group_name_H-M   'P 1'
#
loop_
_entity.id
_entity.type
_entity.pdbx_description
1 polymer ?
#
loop_
_entity_poly.entity_id
_entity_poly.type
_entity_poly.pdbx_seq_one_letter_code
_entity_poly.pdbx_strand_id
1 'polypeptide(L)'
;MYDFQGKLYLITGATSGMGLSATESIIDHGGKVIAAGRNNKKLKELEARYGSNIVAVENDSGSPSTGVELAEVVKKYGYLDGLWLNAGIARLDGCDEITEDIYKQVMDVNVRGPILQVSALSQYLRKNASVLVSSSSSVYEGAALTSLYAASKGALLASVRVWAREFAPRGVRVNTLVPGPIETNFRRFLPEDAKLAFESFVINQVPLGRAGTAQEAASVALFLLSSQSSYITGSEIPVDGGLIMR
;
A
#
# COMPACT_ATOMS: atom_id res chain seq x y z
N MET A 1 18.23 5.31 12.60
CA MET A 1 18.58 4.71 11.31
C MET A 1 17.75 3.44 11.17
N TYR A 2 17.13 3.19 10.02
CA TYR A 2 16.34 1.98 9.80
C TYR A 2 17.25 0.74 9.66
N ASP A 3 16.78 -0.42 10.12
CA ASP A 3 17.50 -1.69 10.12
C ASP A 3 17.17 -2.57 8.90
N PHE A 4 17.30 -2.00 7.69
CA PHE A 4 16.95 -2.71 6.46
C PHE A 4 18.10 -3.52 5.85
N GLN A 5 19.33 -3.33 6.33
CA GLN A 5 20.52 -4.01 5.82
C GLN A 5 20.36 -5.53 5.71
N GLY A 6 20.48 -6.06 4.50
CA GLY A 6 20.41 -7.48 4.21
C GLY A 6 19.01 -8.11 4.33
N LYS A 7 17.95 -7.31 4.53
CA LYS A 7 16.57 -7.76 4.63
C LYS A 7 15.85 -7.69 3.29
N LEU A 8 14.83 -8.53 3.11
CA LEU A 8 14.02 -8.64 1.90
C LEU A 8 12.59 -8.16 2.12
N TYR A 9 12.16 -7.23 1.28
CA TYR A 9 10.80 -6.67 1.31
C TYR A 9 10.08 -6.91 -0.01
N LEU A 10 8.76 -7.13 0.04
CA LEU A 10 7.90 -7.10 -1.13
C LEU A 10 6.96 -5.90 -1.03
N ILE A 11 6.91 -5.08 -2.06
CA ILE A 11 6.03 -3.90 -2.15
C ILE A 11 5.20 -3.99 -3.40
N THR A 12 3.87 -3.99 -3.26
CA THR A 12 2.96 -3.86 -4.40
C THR A 12 2.68 -2.38 -4.69
N GLY A 13 2.47 -2.03 -5.96
CA GLY A 13 2.36 -0.62 -6.35
C GLY A 13 3.68 0.15 -6.19
N ALA A 14 4.81 -0.52 -6.35
CA ALA A 14 6.16 0.00 -6.15
C ALA A 14 6.66 0.96 -7.26
N THR A 15 5.90 1.14 -8.33
CA THR A 15 6.34 1.92 -9.52
C THR A 15 5.99 3.41 -9.45
N SER A 16 5.32 3.86 -8.40
CA SER A 16 4.95 5.28 -8.24
C SER A 16 4.59 5.64 -6.79
N GLY A 17 4.53 6.94 -6.51
CA GLY A 17 4.03 7.48 -5.23
C GLY A 17 4.74 6.88 -4.01
N MET A 18 3.96 6.59 -2.98
CA MET A 18 4.45 6.09 -1.69
C MET A 18 5.26 4.79 -1.81
N GLY A 19 4.79 3.85 -2.65
CA GLY A 19 5.47 2.57 -2.86
C GLY A 19 6.83 2.72 -3.52
N LEU A 20 6.97 3.63 -4.50
CA LEU A 20 8.26 3.94 -5.12
C LEU A 20 9.20 4.60 -4.10
N SER A 21 8.74 5.61 -3.39
CA SER A 21 9.53 6.32 -2.38
C SER A 21 10.07 5.37 -1.30
N ALA A 22 9.25 4.43 -0.83
CA ALA A 22 9.71 3.44 0.14
C ALA A 22 10.67 2.40 -0.48
N THR A 23 10.43 1.98 -1.73
CA THR A 23 11.33 1.07 -2.44
C THR A 23 12.74 1.66 -2.51
N GLU A 24 12.85 2.90 -2.97
CA GLU A 24 14.13 3.62 -3.05
C GLU A 24 14.79 3.73 -1.68
N SER A 25 14.03 4.15 -0.67
CA SER A 25 14.57 4.33 0.69
C SER A 25 15.03 3.01 1.34
N ILE A 26 14.30 1.89 1.15
CA ILE A 26 14.74 0.58 1.66
C ILE A 26 16.07 0.17 1.04
N ILE A 27 16.23 0.37 -0.27
CA ILE A 27 17.46 0.04 -0.99
C ILE A 27 18.63 0.93 -0.52
N ASP A 28 18.38 2.23 -0.36
CA ASP A 28 19.38 3.20 0.13
C ASP A 28 19.86 2.87 1.56
N HIS A 29 19.05 2.15 2.35
CA HIS A 29 19.41 1.64 3.68
C HIS A 29 19.88 0.17 3.67
N GLY A 30 20.29 -0.35 2.50
CA GLY A 30 20.92 -1.66 2.34
C GLY A 30 19.97 -2.86 2.30
N GLY A 31 18.66 -2.61 2.18
CA GLY A 31 17.65 -3.64 1.98
C GLY A 31 17.54 -4.07 0.52
N LYS A 32 16.83 -5.17 0.29
CA LYS A 32 16.44 -5.66 -1.05
C LYS A 32 14.93 -5.59 -1.19
N VAL A 33 14.46 -5.24 -2.40
CA VAL A 33 13.02 -5.10 -2.66
C VAL A 33 12.58 -5.93 -3.86
N ILE A 34 11.54 -6.74 -3.66
CA ILE A 34 10.71 -7.28 -4.75
C ILE A 34 9.66 -6.21 -5.04
N ALA A 35 9.84 -5.47 -6.12
CA ALA A 35 9.00 -4.36 -6.53
C ALA A 35 7.95 -4.84 -7.52
N ALA A 36 6.70 -4.91 -7.09
CA ALA A 36 5.59 -5.39 -7.92
C ALA A 36 4.72 -4.23 -8.43
N GLY A 37 4.30 -4.31 -9.68
CA GLY A 37 3.44 -3.30 -10.30
C GLY A 37 3.10 -3.61 -11.75
N ARG A 38 2.21 -2.82 -12.36
CA ARG A 38 1.76 -2.99 -13.75
C ARG A 38 2.59 -2.23 -14.78
N ASN A 39 3.39 -1.26 -14.36
CA ASN A 39 4.15 -0.41 -15.28
C ASN A 39 5.52 -1.05 -15.60
N ASN A 40 5.56 -1.89 -16.61
CA ASN A 40 6.78 -2.61 -17.02
C ASN A 40 7.94 -1.68 -17.39
N LYS A 41 7.65 -0.51 -17.99
CA LYS A 41 8.70 0.48 -18.30
C LYS A 41 9.38 0.96 -17.01
N LYS A 42 8.59 1.34 -16.00
CA LYS A 42 9.11 1.78 -14.70
C LYS A 42 9.84 0.66 -13.95
N LEU A 43 9.34 -0.57 -14.03
CA LEU A 43 10.01 -1.73 -13.44
C LEU A 43 11.40 -1.93 -14.03
N LYS A 44 11.56 -1.86 -15.37
CA LYS A 44 12.85 -1.94 -16.04
C LYS A 44 13.79 -0.78 -15.70
N GLU A 45 13.26 0.44 -15.57
CA GLU A 45 14.03 1.60 -15.10
C GLU A 45 14.60 1.38 -13.69
N LEU A 46 13.79 0.81 -12.78
CA LEU A 46 14.21 0.47 -11.43
C LEU A 46 15.29 -0.63 -11.41
N GLU A 47 15.13 -1.69 -12.21
CA GLU A 47 16.15 -2.74 -12.34
C GLU A 47 17.47 -2.19 -12.88
N ALA A 48 17.42 -1.35 -13.90
CA ALA A 48 18.61 -0.72 -14.45
C ALA A 48 19.34 0.17 -13.43
N ARG A 49 18.57 0.84 -12.54
CA ARG A 49 19.12 1.76 -11.53
C ARG A 49 19.70 1.04 -10.31
N TYR A 50 19.03 0.00 -9.82
CA TYR A 50 19.33 -0.64 -8.53
C TYR A 50 19.96 -2.03 -8.63
N GLY A 51 20.02 -2.61 -9.83
CA GLY A 51 20.69 -3.88 -10.11
C GLY A 51 20.23 -5.01 -9.19
N SER A 52 21.15 -5.66 -8.50
CA SER A 52 20.86 -6.83 -7.63
C SER A 52 20.08 -6.51 -6.34
N ASN A 53 19.87 -5.23 -6.01
CA ASN A 53 19.13 -4.81 -4.84
C ASN A 53 17.62 -4.75 -5.08
N ILE A 54 17.17 -4.93 -6.32
CA ILE A 54 15.76 -4.96 -6.67
C ILE A 54 15.44 -6.17 -7.56
N VAL A 55 14.23 -6.67 -7.40
CA VAL A 55 13.61 -7.66 -8.29
C VAL A 55 12.31 -7.05 -8.79
N ALA A 56 12.27 -6.67 -10.06
CA ALA A 56 11.08 -6.09 -10.66
C ALA A 56 10.12 -7.18 -11.13
N VAL A 57 8.85 -7.06 -10.76
CA VAL A 57 7.80 -8.05 -11.06
C VAL A 57 6.60 -7.35 -11.68
N GLU A 58 6.30 -7.68 -12.92
CA GLU A 58 5.01 -7.28 -13.49
C GLU A 58 3.91 -8.11 -12.84
N ASN A 59 3.03 -7.44 -12.09
CA ASN A 59 1.92 -8.08 -11.39
C ASN A 59 0.73 -7.13 -11.30
N ASP A 60 -0.43 -7.62 -11.67
CA ASP A 60 -1.70 -6.94 -11.50
C ASP A 60 -2.41 -7.45 -10.24
N SER A 61 -2.53 -6.58 -9.23
CA SER A 61 -3.26 -6.91 -7.99
C SER A 61 -4.73 -7.26 -8.22
N GLY A 62 -5.33 -6.86 -9.34
CA GLY A 62 -6.67 -7.26 -9.73
C GLY A 62 -6.76 -8.67 -10.34
N SER A 63 -5.64 -9.30 -10.67
CA SER A 63 -5.61 -10.68 -11.19
C SER A 63 -5.97 -11.71 -10.11
N PRO A 64 -6.78 -12.74 -10.42
CA PRO A 64 -7.03 -13.84 -9.49
C PRO A 64 -5.77 -14.66 -9.17
N SER A 65 -4.73 -14.60 -10.02
CA SER A 65 -3.45 -15.28 -9.83
C SER A 65 -2.39 -14.45 -9.09
N THR A 66 -2.68 -13.18 -8.78
CA THR A 66 -1.71 -12.21 -8.22
C THR A 66 -0.88 -12.77 -7.06
N GLY A 67 -1.51 -13.45 -6.11
CA GLY A 67 -0.83 -14.03 -4.95
C GLY A 67 0.11 -15.18 -5.32
N VAL A 68 -0.34 -16.08 -6.19
CA VAL A 68 0.44 -17.24 -6.66
C VAL A 68 1.66 -16.79 -7.46
N GLU A 69 1.47 -15.83 -8.37
CA GLU A 69 2.58 -15.26 -9.16
C GLU A 69 3.66 -14.65 -8.27
N LEU A 70 3.27 -13.86 -7.26
CA LEU A 70 4.20 -13.28 -6.31
C LEU A 70 4.88 -14.33 -5.44
N ALA A 71 4.16 -15.37 -5.01
CA ALA A 71 4.73 -16.46 -4.21
C ALA A 71 5.80 -17.24 -4.98
N GLU A 72 5.61 -17.49 -6.29
CA GLU A 72 6.62 -18.15 -7.13
C GLU A 72 7.88 -17.29 -7.30
N VAL A 73 7.77 -15.98 -7.27
CA VAL A 73 8.93 -15.09 -7.24
C VAL A 73 9.61 -15.16 -5.87
N VAL A 74 8.86 -14.94 -4.79
CA VAL A 74 9.41 -14.93 -3.42
C VAL A 74 10.14 -16.23 -3.11
N LYS A 75 9.61 -17.38 -3.53
CA LYS A 75 10.23 -18.70 -3.35
C LYS A 75 11.66 -18.78 -3.87
N LYS A 76 12.03 -18.01 -4.90
CA LYS A 76 13.39 -17.97 -5.47
C LYS A 76 14.36 -17.12 -4.64
N TYR A 77 13.85 -16.17 -3.87
CA TYR A 77 14.66 -15.21 -3.10
C TYR A 77 14.65 -15.44 -1.60
N GLY A 78 13.73 -16.27 -1.10
CA GLY A 78 13.66 -16.67 0.31
C GLY A 78 12.55 -15.97 1.09
N TYR A 79 12.70 -15.90 2.40
CA TYR A 79 11.69 -15.36 3.29
C TYR A 79 11.70 -13.83 3.34
N LEU A 80 10.50 -13.24 3.41
CA LEU A 80 10.28 -11.81 3.52
C LEU A 80 10.44 -11.33 4.97
N ASP A 81 11.19 -10.26 5.16
CA ASP A 81 11.24 -9.50 6.41
C ASP A 81 10.11 -8.46 6.48
N GLY A 82 9.56 -8.07 5.32
CA GLY A 82 8.39 -7.21 5.26
C GLY A 82 7.59 -7.37 3.96
N LEU A 83 6.30 -7.10 4.08
CA LEU A 83 5.33 -7.11 2.98
C LEU A 83 4.48 -5.84 3.04
N TRP A 84 4.49 -5.03 2.00
CA TRP A 84 3.60 -3.88 1.89
C TRP A 84 2.59 -4.05 0.76
N LEU A 85 1.33 -4.27 1.13
CA LEU A 85 0.18 -4.31 0.24
C LEU A 85 -0.29 -2.88 -0.01
N ASN A 86 0.34 -2.21 -0.98
CA ASN A 86 0.13 -0.79 -1.26
C ASN A 86 -0.60 -0.54 -2.59
N ALA A 87 -0.62 -1.51 -3.50
CA ALA A 87 -1.35 -1.37 -4.75
C ALA A 87 -2.85 -1.11 -4.51
N GLY A 88 -3.41 -0.17 -5.26
CA GLY A 88 -4.81 0.18 -5.18
C GLY A 88 -5.22 1.13 -6.29
N ILE A 89 -6.52 1.25 -6.49
CA ILE A 89 -7.13 2.24 -7.37
C ILE A 89 -8.19 3.02 -6.61
N ALA A 90 -8.40 4.27 -7.01
CA ALA A 90 -9.53 5.09 -6.56
C ALA A 90 -10.49 5.35 -7.72
N ARG A 91 -11.76 5.53 -7.37
CA ARG A 91 -12.81 6.03 -8.24
C ARG A 91 -13.70 6.97 -7.43
N LEU A 92 -14.34 7.88 -8.13
CA LEU A 92 -15.38 8.74 -7.61
C LEU A 92 -16.62 8.47 -8.45
N ASP A 93 -17.58 7.77 -7.87
CA ASP A 93 -18.83 7.40 -8.56
C ASP A 93 -20.01 7.67 -7.62
N GLY A 94 -21.11 8.22 -8.15
CA GLY A 94 -22.39 8.32 -7.44
C GLY A 94 -22.88 6.92 -7.03
N CYS A 95 -23.66 6.84 -5.97
CA CYS A 95 -24.15 5.53 -5.50
C CYS A 95 -25.08 4.85 -6.53
N ASP A 96 -25.71 5.61 -7.40
CA ASP A 96 -26.56 5.18 -8.49
C ASP A 96 -25.80 4.91 -9.81
N GLU A 97 -24.51 5.25 -9.87
CA GLU A 97 -23.63 5.03 -11.04
C GLU A 97 -22.81 3.75 -10.93
N ILE A 98 -22.80 3.09 -9.75
CA ILE A 98 -21.98 1.90 -9.51
C ILE A 98 -22.55 0.70 -10.26
N THR A 99 -21.89 0.33 -11.36
CA THR A 99 -22.19 -0.90 -12.11
C THR A 99 -21.41 -2.10 -11.55
N GLU A 100 -21.79 -3.32 -11.97
CA GLU A 100 -21.06 -4.54 -11.61
C GLU A 100 -19.59 -4.49 -12.06
N ASP A 101 -19.29 -3.92 -13.22
CA ASP A 101 -17.93 -3.80 -13.74
C ASP A 101 -17.10 -2.82 -12.89
N ILE A 102 -17.68 -1.68 -12.51
CA ILE A 102 -17.04 -0.72 -11.61
C ILE A 102 -16.78 -1.38 -10.25
N TYR A 103 -17.77 -2.08 -9.70
CA TYR A 103 -17.65 -2.83 -8.46
C TYR A 103 -16.51 -3.85 -8.53
N LYS A 104 -16.49 -4.71 -9.54
CA LYS A 104 -15.45 -5.70 -9.76
C LYS A 104 -14.08 -5.05 -9.87
N GLN A 105 -13.93 -4.01 -10.68
CA GLN A 105 -12.66 -3.32 -10.87
C GLN A 105 -12.07 -2.84 -9.54
N VAL A 106 -12.87 -2.20 -8.71
CA VAL A 106 -12.40 -1.65 -7.42
C VAL A 106 -12.15 -2.76 -6.40
N MET A 107 -13.08 -3.69 -6.26
CA MET A 107 -12.98 -4.74 -5.25
C MET A 107 -11.90 -5.77 -5.59
N ASP A 108 -11.71 -6.09 -6.86
CA ASP A 108 -10.68 -7.02 -7.30
C ASP A 108 -9.28 -6.49 -6.96
N VAL A 109 -9.01 -5.23 -7.26
CA VAL A 109 -7.71 -4.63 -7.00
C VAL A 109 -7.51 -4.35 -5.50
N ASN A 110 -8.50 -3.72 -4.86
CA ASN A 110 -8.32 -3.19 -3.50
C ASN A 110 -8.58 -4.20 -2.39
N VAL A 111 -9.35 -5.26 -2.64
CA VAL A 111 -9.75 -6.23 -1.60
C VAL A 111 -9.30 -7.64 -1.95
N ARG A 112 -9.77 -8.20 -3.07
CA ARG A 112 -9.43 -9.57 -3.47
C ARG A 112 -7.91 -9.74 -3.61
N GLY A 113 -7.25 -8.81 -4.29
CA GLY A 113 -5.80 -8.84 -4.49
C GLY A 113 -5.03 -8.96 -3.19
N PRO A 114 -5.12 -8.00 -2.25
CA PRO A 114 -4.47 -8.09 -0.95
C PRO A 114 -4.78 -9.36 -0.17
N ILE A 115 -6.02 -9.84 -0.17
CA ILE A 115 -6.41 -11.08 0.51
C ILE A 115 -5.68 -12.28 -0.10
N LEU A 116 -5.69 -12.42 -1.43
CA LEU A 116 -5.01 -13.52 -2.12
C LEU A 116 -3.47 -13.42 -1.97
N GLN A 117 -2.92 -12.21 -1.96
CA GLN A 117 -1.50 -12.00 -1.73
C GLN A 117 -1.09 -12.43 -0.31
N VAL A 118 -1.84 -12.05 0.73
CA VAL A 118 -1.58 -12.53 2.11
C VAL A 118 -1.72 -14.04 2.20
N SER A 119 -2.77 -14.62 1.61
CA SER A 119 -3.00 -16.06 1.61
C SER A 119 -1.80 -16.82 1.03
N ALA A 120 -1.28 -16.40 -0.12
CA ALA A 120 -0.18 -17.08 -0.80
C ALA A 120 1.19 -16.80 -0.15
N LEU A 121 1.39 -15.58 0.39
CA LEU A 121 2.69 -15.10 0.88
C LEU A 121 2.91 -15.32 2.39
N SER A 122 1.87 -15.60 3.16
CA SER A 122 1.96 -15.72 4.63
C SER A 122 2.97 -16.76 5.10
N GLN A 123 3.12 -17.86 4.37
CA GLN A 123 4.11 -18.91 4.66
C GLN A 123 5.56 -18.47 4.45
N TYR A 124 5.78 -17.45 3.61
CA TYR A 124 7.10 -16.88 3.31
C TYR A 124 7.47 -15.70 4.21
N LEU A 125 6.61 -15.32 5.15
CA LEU A 125 6.95 -14.30 6.14
C LEU A 125 7.91 -14.88 7.18
N ARG A 126 9.05 -14.23 7.36
CA ARG A 126 10.03 -14.58 8.40
C ARG A 126 9.42 -14.37 9.79
N LYS A 127 9.92 -15.08 10.80
CA LYS A 127 9.62 -14.76 12.20
C LYS A 127 9.96 -13.26 12.45
N ASN A 128 9.06 -12.55 13.13
CA ASN A 128 9.14 -11.11 13.40
C ASN A 128 9.06 -10.19 12.16
N ALA A 129 8.61 -10.69 11.02
CA ALA A 129 8.35 -9.86 9.84
C ALA A 129 7.26 -8.82 10.10
N SER A 130 7.19 -7.82 9.23
CA SER A 130 6.14 -6.79 9.29
C SER A 130 5.30 -6.78 8.00
N VAL A 131 3.99 -6.83 8.15
CA VAL A 131 3.03 -6.64 7.07
C VAL A 131 2.39 -5.27 7.23
N LEU A 132 2.37 -4.50 6.15
CA LEU A 132 1.73 -3.19 6.08
C LEU A 132 0.68 -3.20 4.96
N VAL A 133 -0.48 -2.62 5.23
CA VAL A 133 -1.58 -2.52 4.28
C VAL A 133 -1.97 -1.06 4.10
N SER A 134 -2.10 -0.59 2.87
CA SER A 134 -2.59 0.76 2.60
C SER A 134 -4.12 0.81 2.57
N SER A 135 -4.71 1.48 3.56
CA SER A 135 -6.11 1.91 3.54
C SER A 135 -6.24 3.34 3.01
N SER A 136 -7.12 4.15 3.56
CA SER A 136 -7.35 5.55 3.21
C SER A 136 -8.15 6.26 4.31
N SER A 137 -7.94 7.57 4.47
CA SER A 137 -8.80 8.46 5.26
C SER A 137 -10.26 8.46 4.82
N SER A 138 -10.53 8.15 3.54
CA SER A 138 -11.89 8.07 2.99
C SER A 138 -12.84 7.13 3.75
N VAL A 139 -12.29 6.15 4.48
CA VAL A 139 -13.08 5.26 5.34
C VAL A 139 -13.79 6.03 6.46
N TYR A 140 -13.25 7.18 6.84
CA TYR A 140 -13.68 7.98 7.99
C TYR A 140 -14.32 9.31 7.62
N GLU A 141 -14.09 9.79 6.40
CA GLU A 141 -14.49 11.13 5.96
C GLU A 141 -15.98 11.24 5.64
N GLY A 142 -16.62 10.16 5.21
CA GLY A 142 -18.00 10.22 4.71
C GLY A 142 -18.15 11.09 3.46
N ALA A 143 -17.07 11.22 2.68
CA ALA A 143 -17.04 12.07 1.50
C ALA A 143 -17.98 11.52 0.40
N ALA A 144 -18.73 12.43 -0.24
CA ALA A 144 -19.59 12.05 -1.36
C ALA A 144 -18.78 11.40 -2.49
N LEU A 145 -19.41 10.55 -3.29
CA LEU A 145 -18.85 9.83 -4.43
C LEU A 145 -17.77 8.77 -4.07
N THR A 146 -17.49 8.53 -2.80
CA THR A 146 -16.43 7.60 -2.39
C THR A 146 -16.94 6.27 -1.84
N SER A 147 -18.23 5.99 -1.87
CA SER A 147 -18.86 4.86 -1.16
C SER A 147 -18.19 3.52 -1.46
N LEU A 148 -17.99 3.17 -2.72
CA LEU A 148 -17.34 1.91 -3.13
C LEU A 148 -15.84 1.89 -2.76
N TYR A 149 -15.14 2.99 -2.99
CA TYR A 149 -13.73 3.11 -2.64
C TYR A 149 -13.53 3.00 -1.12
N ALA A 150 -14.29 3.77 -0.34
CA ALA A 150 -14.25 3.72 1.12
C ALA A 150 -14.58 2.32 1.67
N ALA A 151 -15.63 1.67 1.13
CA ALA A 151 -15.98 0.29 1.49
C ALA A 151 -14.83 -0.67 1.21
N SER A 152 -14.16 -0.56 0.04
CA SER A 152 -13.01 -1.40 -0.29
C SER A 152 -11.85 -1.22 0.67
N LYS A 153 -11.57 0.01 1.09
CA LYS A 153 -10.50 0.32 2.06
C LYS A 153 -10.88 -0.03 3.49
N GLY A 154 -12.17 0.05 3.85
CA GLY A 154 -12.70 -0.42 5.13
C GLY A 154 -12.61 -1.94 5.31
N ALA A 155 -12.82 -2.71 4.25
CA ALA A 155 -12.66 -4.16 4.27
C ALA A 155 -11.24 -4.59 4.70
N LEU A 156 -10.22 -3.84 4.27
CA LEU A 156 -8.83 -4.10 4.65
C LEU A 156 -8.57 -3.85 6.15
N LEU A 157 -9.22 -2.85 6.75
CA LEU A 157 -9.09 -2.57 8.19
C LEU A 157 -9.56 -3.77 9.04
N ALA A 158 -10.69 -4.37 8.64
CA ALA A 158 -11.18 -5.57 9.30
C ALA A 158 -10.21 -6.75 9.14
N SER A 159 -9.71 -6.98 7.93
CA SER A 159 -8.76 -8.06 7.61
C SER A 159 -7.46 -7.92 8.40
N VAL A 160 -6.89 -6.72 8.49
CA VAL A 160 -5.64 -6.45 9.22
C VAL A 160 -5.74 -6.85 10.69
N ARG A 161 -6.86 -6.56 11.35
CA ARG A 161 -7.06 -6.93 12.77
C ARG A 161 -7.06 -8.45 12.97
N VAL A 162 -7.64 -9.20 12.02
CA VAL A 162 -7.64 -10.66 12.04
C VAL A 162 -6.23 -11.19 11.79
N TRP A 163 -5.56 -10.74 10.71
CA TRP A 163 -4.20 -11.18 10.39
C TRP A 163 -3.19 -10.84 11.50
N ALA A 164 -3.34 -9.69 12.16
CA ALA A 164 -2.50 -9.32 13.29
C ALA A 164 -2.59 -10.35 14.43
N ARG A 165 -3.78 -10.87 14.69
CA ARG A 165 -3.99 -11.92 15.70
C ARG A 165 -3.48 -13.29 15.25
N GLU A 166 -3.75 -13.66 14.00
CA GLU A 166 -3.34 -14.95 13.43
C GLU A 166 -1.81 -15.08 13.35
N PHE A 167 -1.11 -13.99 13.02
CA PHE A 167 0.34 -14.03 12.81
C PHE A 167 1.14 -13.70 14.08
N ALA A 168 0.50 -13.23 15.15
CA ALA A 168 1.15 -12.91 16.42
C ALA A 168 1.98 -14.04 17.02
N PRO A 169 1.57 -15.34 16.97
CA PRO A 169 2.41 -16.45 17.49
C PRO A 169 3.78 -16.57 16.79
N ARG A 170 3.91 -16.03 15.57
CA ARG A 170 5.17 -15.98 14.81
C ARG A 170 5.94 -14.66 15.05
N GLY A 171 5.43 -13.78 15.90
CA GLY A 171 5.96 -12.42 16.09
C GLY A 171 5.73 -11.50 14.89
N VAL A 172 4.97 -11.92 13.88
CA VAL A 172 4.68 -11.10 12.69
C VAL A 172 3.65 -10.03 13.06
N ARG A 173 3.99 -8.79 12.77
CA ARG A 173 3.11 -7.63 13.00
C ARG A 173 2.35 -7.31 11.73
N VAL A 174 1.10 -6.88 11.86
CA VAL A 174 0.28 -6.44 10.72
C VAL A 174 -0.39 -5.12 11.10
N ASN A 175 -0.11 -4.08 10.32
CA ASN A 175 -0.64 -2.73 10.58
C ASN A 175 -1.22 -2.10 9.30
N THR A 176 -1.97 -1.05 9.47
CA THR A 176 -2.55 -0.26 8.37
C THR A 176 -1.95 1.14 8.34
N LEU A 177 -1.48 1.55 7.18
CA LEU A 177 -1.25 2.95 6.85
C LEU A 177 -2.57 3.54 6.37
N VAL A 178 -2.98 4.69 6.91
CA VAL A 178 -4.20 5.40 6.54
C VAL A 178 -3.82 6.77 5.95
N PRO A 179 -3.43 6.83 4.66
CA PRO A 179 -3.08 8.09 4.03
C PRO A 179 -4.32 8.98 3.84
N GLY A 180 -4.14 10.27 4.09
CA GLY A 180 -5.01 11.33 3.63
C GLY A 180 -4.68 11.76 2.19
N PRO A 181 -4.84 13.05 1.86
CA PRO A 181 -4.45 13.58 0.56
C PRO A 181 -2.92 13.61 0.44
N ILE A 182 -2.39 12.71 -0.38
CA ILE A 182 -0.95 12.62 -0.70
C ILE A 182 -0.73 13.01 -2.16
N GLU A 183 0.28 13.84 -2.42
CA GLU A 183 0.72 14.20 -3.76
C GLU A 183 1.28 12.99 -4.50
N THR A 184 0.45 12.37 -5.30
CA THR A 184 0.78 11.21 -6.12
C THR A 184 0.00 11.24 -7.43
N ASN A 185 0.41 10.40 -8.36
CA ASN A 185 -0.34 10.21 -9.61
C ASN A 185 -1.66 9.42 -9.44
N PHE A 186 -2.10 9.21 -8.21
CA PHE A 186 -3.23 8.36 -7.89
C PHE A 186 -4.57 8.88 -8.44
N ARG A 187 -4.69 10.21 -8.60
CA ARG A 187 -5.90 10.88 -9.12
C ARG A 187 -5.85 11.21 -10.61
N ARG A 188 -4.99 10.53 -11.39
CA ARG A 188 -4.90 10.74 -12.86
C ARG A 188 -6.17 10.40 -13.63
N PHE A 189 -7.12 9.73 -13.01
CA PHE A 189 -8.41 9.40 -13.62
C PHE A 189 -9.35 10.61 -13.68
N LEU A 190 -9.10 11.70 -12.92
CA LEU A 190 -9.88 12.92 -12.95
C LEU A 190 -9.41 13.84 -14.09
N PRO A 191 -10.34 14.52 -14.81
CA PRO A 191 -10.00 15.67 -15.65
C PRO A 191 -9.26 16.74 -14.82
N GLU A 192 -8.35 17.48 -15.44
CA GLU A 192 -7.46 18.40 -14.70
C GLU A 192 -8.22 19.45 -13.88
N ASP A 193 -9.31 20.03 -14.45
CA ASP A 193 -10.14 21.02 -13.75
C ASP A 193 -10.84 20.40 -12.52
N ALA A 194 -11.38 19.19 -12.67
CA ALA A 194 -12.01 18.48 -11.58
C ALA A 194 -11.00 18.06 -10.51
N LYS A 195 -9.78 17.70 -10.92
CA LYS A 195 -8.67 17.38 -10.01
C LYS A 195 -8.27 18.60 -9.18
N LEU A 196 -8.08 19.77 -9.81
CA LEU A 196 -7.74 21.01 -9.11
C LEU A 196 -8.83 21.45 -8.13
N ALA A 197 -10.10 21.39 -8.55
CA ALA A 197 -11.22 21.70 -7.67
C ALA A 197 -11.31 20.74 -6.47
N PHE A 198 -11.16 19.44 -6.71
CA PHE A 198 -11.17 18.43 -5.67
C PHE A 198 -9.97 18.59 -4.72
N GLU A 199 -8.78 18.82 -5.23
CA GLU A 199 -7.59 19.03 -4.42
C GLU A 199 -7.71 20.27 -3.55
N SER A 200 -8.19 21.38 -4.10
CA SER A 200 -8.45 22.59 -3.33
C SER A 200 -9.50 22.37 -2.24
N PHE A 201 -10.59 21.70 -2.54
CA PHE A 201 -11.64 21.36 -1.57
C PHE A 201 -11.09 20.49 -0.43
N VAL A 202 -10.33 19.44 -0.76
CA VAL A 202 -9.78 18.51 0.23
C VAL A 202 -8.70 19.17 1.09
N ILE A 203 -7.81 19.96 0.46
CA ILE A 203 -6.74 20.68 1.19
C ILE A 203 -7.30 21.66 2.21
N ASN A 204 -8.41 22.33 1.90
CA ASN A 204 -9.08 23.25 2.83
C ASN A 204 -9.61 22.55 4.11
N GLN A 205 -9.77 21.23 4.09
CA GLN A 205 -10.18 20.43 5.25
C GLN A 205 -8.99 19.88 6.06
N VAL A 206 -7.78 19.97 5.51
CA VAL A 206 -6.56 19.46 6.17
C VAL A 206 -6.01 20.52 7.12
N PRO A 207 -5.92 20.27 8.43
CA PRO A 207 -5.39 21.24 9.40
C PRO A 207 -3.99 21.78 9.07
N LEU A 208 -3.10 20.95 8.49
CA LEU A 208 -1.78 21.41 8.05
C LEU A 208 -1.81 22.22 6.74
N GLY A 209 -2.98 22.44 6.12
CA GLY A 209 -3.20 23.32 4.97
C GLY A 209 -2.54 22.88 3.66
N ARG A 210 -2.14 21.62 3.54
CA ARG A 210 -1.52 21.06 2.33
C ARG A 210 -1.73 19.56 2.22
N ALA A 211 -1.53 19.03 1.03
CA ALA A 211 -1.33 17.60 0.86
C ALA A 211 0.03 17.16 1.43
N GLY A 212 0.12 15.93 1.88
CA GLY A 212 1.39 15.30 2.24
C GLY A 212 2.14 14.85 0.99
N THR A 213 3.46 14.74 1.09
CA THR A 213 4.29 14.16 0.03
C THR A 213 4.32 12.63 0.09
N ALA A 214 4.68 11.99 -1.03
CA ALA A 214 4.92 10.56 -1.06
C ALA A 214 6.01 10.12 -0.06
N GLN A 215 7.04 10.95 0.13
CA GLN A 215 8.10 10.75 1.11
C GLN A 215 7.60 10.76 2.55
N GLU A 216 6.73 11.70 2.92
CA GLU A 216 6.18 11.79 4.27
C GLU A 216 5.38 10.52 4.62
N ALA A 217 4.53 10.06 3.70
CA ALA A 217 3.79 8.82 3.90
C ALA A 217 4.71 7.58 3.90
N ALA A 218 5.71 7.54 3.01
CA ALA A 218 6.69 6.46 2.99
C ALA A 218 7.52 6.39 4.28
N SER A 219 7.87 7.52 4.90
CA SER A 219 8.62 7.53 6.16
C SER A 219 7.87 6.81 7.29
N VAL A 220 6.56 6.99 7.38
CA VAL A 220 5.71 6.25 8.33
C VAL A 220 5.62 4.77 7.95
N ALA A 221 5.50 4.46 6.66
CA ALA A 221 5.51 3.07 6.20
C ALA A 221 6.83 2.36 6.55
N LEU A 222 7.97 3.02 6.36
CA LEU A 222 9.29 2.50 6.72
C LEU A 222 9.43 2.27 8.23
N PHE A 223 8.93 3.18 9.05
CA PHE A 223 8.86 2.98 10.50
C PHE A 223 8.06 1.73 10.85
N LEU A 224 6.87 1.55 10.25
CA LEU A 224 6.01 0.39 10.50
C LEU A 224 6.61 -0.93 9.97
N LEU A 225 7.39 -0.89 8.90
CA LEU A 225 8.08 -2.04 8.35
C LEU A 225 9.36 -2.39 9.11
N SER A 226 9.95 -1.46 9.86
CA SER A 226 11.19 -1.64 10.63
C SER A 226 10.95 -2.24 12.02
N SER A 227 12.02 -2.64 12.72
CA SER A 227 11.97 -3.10 14.11
C SER A 227 11.62 -1.99 15.11
N GLN A 228 11.69 -0.71 14.73
CA GLN A 228 11.35 0.41 15.59
C GLN A 228 9.87 0.41 16.04
N SER A 229 9.00 -0.25 15.26
CA SER A 229 7.58 -0.45 15.59
C SER A 229 7.27 -1.83 16.18
N SER A 230 8.25 -2.44 16.88
CA SER A 230 8.18 -3.83 17.35
C SER A 230 7.01 -4.13 18.31
N TYR A 231 6.42 -3.11 18.93
CA TYR A 231 5.25 -3.26 19.82
C TYR A 231 3.97 -2.69 19.23
N ILE A 232 3.91 -2.51 17.89
CA ILE A 232 2.75 -2.00 17.17
C ILE A 232 2.22 -3.08 16.22
N THR A 233 1.01 -3.59 16.48
CA THR A 233 0.30 -4.54 15.61
C THR A 233 -1.21 -4.34 15.70
N GLY A 234 -1.94 -4.60 14.63
CA GLY A 234 -3.39 -4.41 14.55
C GLY A 234 -3.84 -2.94 14.52
N SER A 235 -2.89 -2.02 14.34
CA SER A 235 -3.10 -0.58 14.45
C SER A 235 -3.33 0.09 13.10
N GLU A 236 -4.07 1.17 13.13
CA GLU A 236 -4.32 2.08 12.02
C GLU A 236 -3.54 3.36 12.27
N ILE A 237 -2.63 3.71 11.39
CA ILE A 237 -1.76 4.88 11.55
C ILE A 237 -2.11 5.92 10.48
N PRO A 238 -2.82 7.01 10.84
CA PRO A 238 -3.12 8.11 9.94
C PRO A 238 -1.85 8.86 9.52
N VAL A 239 -1.79 9.24 8.24
CA VAL A 239 -0.80 10.17 7.67
C VAL A 239 -1.57 11.13 6.77
N ASP A 240 -2.24 12.09 7.37
CA ASP A 240 -3.32 12.83 6.72
C ASP A 240 -3.33 14.34 7.03
N GLY A 241 -2.30 14.84 7.71
CA GLY A 241 -2.21 16.25 8.09
C GLY A 241 -3.26 16.69 9.11
N GLY A 242 -3.86 15.74 9.85
CA GLY A 242 -4.89 15.99 10.86
C GLY A 242 -6.32 15.91 10.33
N LEU A 243 -6.52 15.45 9.09
CA LEU A 243 -7.84 15.41 8.44
C LEU A 243 -8.89 14.65 9.27
N ILE A 244 -8.53 13.50 9.84
CA ILE A 244 -9.49 12.66 10.57
C ILE A 244 -9.30 12.68 12.10
N MET A 245 -8.22 13.25 12.63
CA MET A 245 -7.93 13.44 14.08
C MET A 245 -8.37 12.27 14.98
N ARG A 246 -7.85 11.07 14.75
CA ARG A 246 -8.16 9.84 15.52
C ARG A 246 -6.97 9.36 16.32
#